data_a97935939d03da61857198fb97f2c97e
#
_entry.id   a97935939d03da61857198fb97f2c97e
#
_cell.length_a   1.000
_cell.length_b   1.000
_cell.length_c   1.000
_cell.angle_alpha   90.00
_cell.angle_beta   90.00
_cell.angle_gamma   90.00
#
_symmetry.space_group_name_H-M   'P 1'
#
loop_
_entity.id
_entity.type
_entity.pdbx_description
1 polymer ?
#
loop_
_entity_poly.entity_id
_entity_poly.type
_entity_poly.pdbx_seq_one_letter_code
_entity_poly.pdbx_strand_id
1 'polypeptide(L)'
;MPEDSDGLDRPTRRDCLRYGGTVVGTGLLAGCSSNGGGGTDSTSTGAPAETTEKPAETATESSTQSTETESFEVTVKPYGSTTFERPPETYATSGGVWTDIGFAFGTEPTAMSRIDAYPTHYYDRLPGVTFDAGEITNLGGPSEYSKEQFYELDVDALLLDRVLLNSYAGWDADDFEEVGENVAPFCGTYLRNEWSGSALGMEFSFPYYTLTEAVKLTGRLFQDHDRADAWVSLHESFRRDLQDRAPAASPSIGLLYSASQPAQGKFMVTDPTLDGIATRQYRTFGVEDAFSDVDLTNGWKTDYEGLLEADPDYLFFDSTLSMSRSEFETQFVTPLEESEVGSELSAVEAGRVYRGGGRYQGPILNLFQTEILAKQLYPETFGAFSTLDDLGTGEQLFDRQRVADIIDGDF
;
A
#
# COMPACT_ATOMS: atom_id res chain seq x y z
N MET A 1 -15.14 -18.73 -16.41
CA MET A 1 -14.55 -17.69 -15.58
C MET A 1 -13.06 -17.74 -15.79
N PRO A 2 -12.36 -16.68 -16.17
CA PRO A 2 -10.92 -16.72 -16.31
C PRO A 2 -10.28 -16.82 -14.94
N GLU A 3 -9.34 -17.73 -14.81
CA GLU A 3 -8.45 -17.92 -13.67
C GLU A 3 -7.48 -16.73 -13.62
N ASP A 4 -7.84 -15.71 -12.88
CA ASP A 4 -6.85 -14.71 -12.45
C ASP A 4 -6.16 -15.24 -11.20
N SER A 5 -5.18 -16.11 -11.43
CA SER A 5 -4.15 -16.41 -10.44
C SER A 5 -3.37 -15.11 -10.18
N ASP A 6 -3.52 -14.55 -8.99
CA ASP A 6 -2.64 -13.51 -8.45
C ASP A 6 -1.20 -14.08 -8.39
N GLY A 7 -0.55 -14.15 -9.54
CA GLY A 7 0.83 -14.57 -9.69
C GLY A 7 1.81 -13.49 -9.24
N LEU A 8 1.66 -12.99 -8.02
CA LEU A 8 2.71 -12.25 -7.35
C LEU A 8 3.66 -13.27 -6.71
N ASP A 9 4.40 -14.00 -7.55
CA ASP A 9 5.52 -14.79 -7.09
C ASP A 9 6.47 -13.88 -6.30
N ARG A 10 6.65 -14.18 -5.02
CA ARG A 10 7.79 -13.60 -4.28
C ARG A 10 9.04 -14.05 -5.02
N PRO A 11 9.92 -13.13 -5.47
CA PRO A 11 11.22 -13.54 -5.99
C PRO A 11 11.95 -14.28 -4.85
N THR A 12 12.26 -15.54 -5.07
CA THR A 12 13.08 -16.31 -4.13
C THR A 12 14.48 -15.74 -4.09
N ARG A 13 15.24 -15.97 -3.00
CA ARG A 13 16.69 -15.61 -2.93
C ARG A 13 17.48 -16.10 -4.15
N ARG A 14 17.03 -17.15 -4.83
CA ARG A 14 17.63 -17.67 -6.07
C ARG A 14 17.24 -16.89 -7.32
N ASP A 15 16.07 -16.27 -7.36
CA ASP A 15 15.64 -15.48 -8.52
C ASP A 15 16.38 -14.14 -8.56
N CYS A 16 16.68 -13.55 -7.42
CA CYS A 16 17.57 -12.39 -7.31
C CYS A 16 19.00 -12.65 -7.83
N LEU A 17 19.48 -13.92 -7.78
CA LEU A 17 20.80 -14.31 -8.26
C LEU A 17 20.86 -14.63 -9.76
N ARG A 18 19.72 -14.81 -10.43
CA ARG A 18 19.66 -15.12 -11.88
C ARG A 18 19.64 -13.90 -12.78
N TYR A 19 19.32 -12.72 -12.27
CA TYR A 19 19.35 -11.46 -13.01
C TYR A 19 20.66 -10.66 -12.85
N GLY A 20 21.59 -11.10 -12.05
CA GLY A 20 22.90 -10.50 -11.82
C GLY A 20 24.04 -11.17 -12.61
N GLY A 21 23.91 -11.35 -13.92
CA GLY A 21 24.97 -11.99 -14.67
C GLY A 21 25.04 -11.59 -16.13
N THR A 22 26.11 -10.91 -16.45
CA THR A 22 26.73 -10.66 -17.76
C THR A 22 26.33 -9.36 -18.49
N VAL A 23 27.07 -8.29 -18.17
CA VAL A 23 27.63 -7.45 -19.22
C VAL A 23 29.15 -7.41 -19.04
N VAL A 24 29.85 -8.23 -19.81
CA VAL A 24 31.26 -8.15 -20.05
C VAL A 24 31.50 -7.20 -21.22
N GLY A 25 32.33 -6.20 -20.97
CA GLY A 25 32.64 -5.11 -21.84
C GLY A 25 33.42 -5.45 -23.11
N THR A 26 33.57 -4.45 -23.89
CA THR A 26 34.74 -4.04 -24.72
C THR A 26 34.32 -2.68 -25.28
N GLY A 27 34.96 -1.61 -25.06
CA GLY A 27 36.34 -1.22 -25.20
C GLY A 27 36.54 -0.57 -26.55
N LEU A 28 37.00 0.67 -26.52
CA LEU A 28 37.92 1.41 -27.40
C LEU A 28 37.32 2.74 -27.89
N LEU A 29 37.81 3.85 -27.30
CA LEU A 29 38.94 4.68 -27.67
C LEU A 29 38.71 5.64 -28.86
N ALA A 30 39.10 6.84 -28.59
CA ALA A 30 39.64 7.90 -29.46
C ALA A 30 38.58 8.89 -30.01
N GLY A 31 38.75 10.16 -29.90
CA GLY A 31 39.84 11.03 -29.53
C GLY A 31 39.71 12.36 -30.24
N CYS A 32 40.19 13.42 -29.57
CA CYS A 32 40.71 14.64 -30.15
C CYS A 32 39.79 15.55 -30.97
N SER A 33 39.63 16.70 -30.64
CA SER A 33 40.44 17.91 -30.41
C SER A 33 39.90 19.05 -31.24
N SER A 34 39.82 20.13 -30.65
CA SER A 34 40.41 21.43 -30.84
C SER A 34 39.61 22.49 -31.56
N ASN A 35 39.48 23.54 -30.82
CA ASN A 35 40.03 24.85 -31.13
C ASN A 35 39.20 25.87 -31.89
N GLY A 36 38.98 26.98 -31.32
CA GLY A 36 39.46 28.32 -31.56
C GLY A 36 38.30 29.26 -31.88
N GLY A 37 38.01 30.29 -31.18
CA GLY A 37 38.80 31.45 -30.97
C GLY A 37 38.06 32.68 -31.46
N GLY A 38 38.06 33.74 -30.66
CA GLY A 38 38.00 35.15 -31.07
C GLY A 38 36.58 35.74 -31.07
N GLY A 39 36.15 36.61 -30.21
CA GLY A 39 36.78 37.91 -29.90
C GLY A 39 36.05 39.02 -30.68
N THR A 40 35.42 39.90 -30.01
CA THR A 40 35.74 41.30 -29.91
C THR A 40 34.54 42.16 -29.49
N ASP A 41 34.82 42.96 -28.48
CA ASP A 41 34.25 44.18 -28.02
C ASP A 41 33.47 45.05 -29.03
N SER A 42 32.46 45.75 -28.52
CA SER A 42 32.39 47.21 -28.67
C SER A 42 31.34 47.85 -27.74
N THR A 43 31.83 48.70 -26.90
CA THR A 43 31.24 49.78 -26.12
C THR A 43 30.56 50.84 -26.97
N SER A 44 29.46 51.45 -26.47
CA SER A 44 29.21 52.91 -26.58
C SER A 44 28.04 53.37 -25.72
N THR A 45 28.32 54.05 -24.72
CA THR A 45 28.04 55.32 -24.05
C THR A 45 26.96 56.20 -24.71
N GLY A 46 26.03 56.76 -23.86
CA GLY A 46 25.25 57.95 -24.18
C GLY A 46 24.01 58.18 -23.31
N ALA A 47 24.17 58.97 -22.25
CA ALA A 47 23.05 59.71 -21.58
C ALA A 47 23.12 61.20 -22.03
N PRO A 48 22.33 62.14 -21.51
CA PRO A 48 20.98 62.16 -20.92
C PRO A 48 20.06 63.29 -21.51
N ALA A 49 18.85 63.48 -21.03
CA ALA A 49 18.10 64.71 -20.74
C ALA A 49 16.58 64.45 -20.85
N GLU A 50 15.77 64.86 -20.09
CA GLU A 50 15.29 65.84 -19.14
C GLU A 50 13.72 65.80 -19.09
N THR A 51 13.22 65.67 -17.91
CA THR A 51 12.03 66.26 -17.26
C THR A 51 10.86 66.76 -18.08
N THR A 52 9.63 66.26 -17.77
CA THR A 52 8.46 67.11 -17.48
C THR A 52 7.44 66.36 -16.59
N GLU A 53 7.16 66.92 -15.42
CA GLU A 53 6.09 66.55 -14.50
C GLU A 53 4.71 66.99 -15.04
N LYS A 54 3.66 66.19 -14.74
CA LYS A 54 2.32 66.55 -14.23
C LYS A 54 1.37 65.37 -14.14
N PRO A 55 0.22 65.43 -13.42
CA PRO A 55 0.10 65.05 -12.01
C PRO A 55 -0.80 63.80 -11.81
N ALA A 56 -0.80 63.32 -10.55
CA ALA A 56 -1.50 62.20 -9.99
C ALA A 56 -2.98 62.04 -10.34
N GLU A 57 -3.37 60.90 -10.85
CA GLU A 57 -4.69 60.31 -10.64
C GLU A 57 -4.52 59.10 -9.70
N THR A 58 -5.22 59.18 -8.58
CA THR A 58 -5.31 58.16 -7.55
C THR A 58 -6.04 56.96 -8.14
N ALA A 59 -5.32 55.99 -8.67
CA ALA A 59 -5.82 54.66 -8.89
C ALA A 59 -5.72 53.89 -7.56
N THR A 60 -6.86 53.56 -7.00
CA THR A 60 -6.98 52.59 -5.92
C THR A 60 -6.48 51.22 -6.45
N GLU A 61 -5.24 50.93 -6.19
CA GLU A 61 -4.74 49.57 -6.40
C GLU A 61 -5.45 48.63 -5.39
N SER A 62 -6.40 47.90 -5.92
CA SER A 62 -6.90 46.70 -5.26
C SER A 62 -5.70 45.75 -5.23
N SER A 63 -4.99 45.70 -4.12
CA SER A 63 -3.98 44.69 -3.86
C SER A 63 -4.70 43.36 -3.76
N THR A 64 -4.77 42.63 -4.86
CA THR A 64 -4.97 41.20 -4.85
C THR A 64 -3.70 40.68 -4.22
N GLN A 65 -3.76 40.41 -2.92
CA GLN A 65 -2.76 39.64 -2.18
C GLN A 65 -2.86 38.24 -2.76
N SER A 66 -2.07 37.91 -3.78
CA SER A 66 -1.72 36.54 -4.10
C SER A 66 -0.96 36.04 -2.88
N THR A 67 -1.60 35.22 -2.09
CA THR A 67 -0.89 34.33 -1.16
C THR A 67 0.00 33.45 -2.03
N GLU A 68 1.27 33.82 -2.18
CA GLU A 68 2.30 32.93 -2.66
C GLU A 68 2.30 31.78 -1.64
N THR A 69 1.72 30.64 -1.99
CA THR A 69 1.87 29.40 -1.23
C THR A 69 3.33 29.04 -1.33
N GLU A 70 4.06 29.05 -0.22
CA GLU A 70 5.46 28.63 -0.21
C GLU A 70 5.53 27.18 -0.68
N SER A 71 6.41 26.90 -1.65
CA SER A 71 6.68 25.53 -2.09
C SER A 71 7.21 24.69 -0.92
N PHE A 72 6.88 23.42 -0.90
CA PHE A 72 7.32 22.51 0.15
C PHE A 72 7.91 21.22 -0.43
N GLU A 73 8.71 20.52 0.38
CA GLU A 73 9.41 19.32 -0.02
C GLU A 73 8.87 18.08 0.71
N VAL A 74 8.66 17.01 -0.04
CA VAL A 74 8.28 15.70 0.50
C VAL A 74 9.36 14.68 0.16
N THR A 75 9.98 14.09 1.18
CA THR A 75 10.98 13.03 1.03
C THR A 75 10.34 11.67 1.13
N VAL A 76 10.49 10.84 0.09
CA VAL A 76 9.98 9.47 0.02
C VAL A 76 11.13 8.48 -0.12
N LYS A 77 11.34 7.65 0.90
CA LYS A 77 12.38 6.61 0.85
C LYS A 77 11.97 5.46 -0.08
N PRO A 78 12.89 4.92 -0.86
CA PRO A 78 14.31 5.27 -1.00
C PRO A 78 14.58 6.33 -2.08
N TYR A 79 13.56 6.96 -2.66
CA TYR A 79 13.61 7.71 -3.92
C TYR A 79 14.04 9.17 -3.78
N GLY A 80 14.14 9.70 -2.54
CA GLY A 80 14.54 11.08 -2.30
C GLY A 80 13.40 12.06 -2.20
N SER A 81 13.66 13.32 -2.47
CA SER A 81 12.73 14.44 -2.24
C SER A 81 12.12 14.96 -3.54
N THR A 82 10.89 15.40 -3.44
CA THR A 82 10.10 16.06 -4.48
C THR A 82 9.57 17.38 -3.96
N THR A 83 9.67 18.44 -4.75
CA THR A 83 9.13 19.76 -4.42
C THR A 83 7.76 19.93 -5.02
N PHE A 84 6.81 20.46 -4.24
CA PHE A 84 5.46 20.80 -4.64
C PHE A 84 5.22 22.30 -4.45
N GLU A 85 4.60 22.94 -5.45
CA GLU A 85 4.18 24.33 -5.37
C GLU A 85 2.86 24.49 -4.60
N ARG A 86 2.06 23.43 -4.53
CA ARG A 86 0.80 23.31 -3.76
C ARG A 86 0.57 21.85 -3.38
N PRO A 87 -0.23 21.57 -2.34
CA PRO A 87 -0.67 20.22 -2.07
C PRO A 87 -1.38 19.60 -3.27
N PRO A 88 -1.12 18.32 -3.62
CA PRO A 88 -1.83 17.65 -4.69
C PRO A 88 -3.32 17.50 -4.35
N GLU A 89 -4.19 17.84 -5.30
CA GLU A 89 -5.63 17.67 -5.21
C GLU A 89 -6.08 16.37 -5.88
N THR A 90 -5.29 15.88 -6.83
CA THR A 90 -5.56 14.68 -7.61
C THR A 90 -4.35 13.75 -7.58
N TYR A 91 -4.60 12.42 -7.58
CA TYR A 91 -3.50 11.46 -7.55
C TYR A 91 -3.88 10.11 -8.15
N ALA A 92 -2.88 9.35 -8.61
CA ALA A 92 -3.03 7.97 -9.02
C ALA A 92 -2.28 7.03 -8.07
N THR A 93 -2.79 5.79 -7.89
CA THR A 93 -2.19 4.80 -6.99
C THR A 93 -1.97 3.44 -7.64
N SER A 94 -1.01 2.68 -7.11
CA SER A 94 -0.85 1.25 -7.44
C SER A 94 -1.91 0.36 -6.75
N GLY A 95 -2.95 0.94 -6.18
CA GLY A 95 -4.03 0.25 -5.48
C GLY A 95 -3.82 0.09 -3.98
N GLY A 96 -4.80 -0.50 -3.36
CA GLY A 96 -4.89 -0.95 -1.98
C GLY A 96 -4.41 0.00 -0.89
N VAL A 97 -3.14 -0.08 -0.53
CA VAL A 97 -2.61 0.65 0.63
C VAL A 97 -2.67 2.16 0.44
N TRP A 98 -2.14 2.66 -0.68
CA TRP A 98 -2.11 4.09 -0.95
C TRP A 98 -3.49 4.67 -1.23
N THR A 99 -4.41 3.88 -1.81
CA THR A 99 -5.82 4.29 -1.98
C THR A 99 -6.49 4.52 -0.63
N ASP A 100 -6.37 3.56 0.31
CA ASP A 100 -6.96 3.69 1.64
C ASP A 100 -6.31 4.83 2.46
N ILE A 101 -4.99 5.03 2.32
CA ILE A 101 -4.30 6.17 2.94
C ILE A 101 -4.81 7.50 2.38
N GLY A 102 -4.90 7.65 1.05
CA GLY A 102 -5.38 8.88 0.43
C GLY A 102 -6.85 9.18 0.78
N PHE A 103 -7.69 8.14 0.74
CA PHE A 103 -9.10 8.26 1.14
C PHE A 103 -9.27 8.64 2.62
N ALA A 104 -8.36 8.19 3.49
CA ALA A 104 -8.32 8.61 4.89
C ALA A 104 -8.08 10.11 5.07
N PHE A 105 -7.59 10.81 4.05
CA PHE A 105 -7.46 12.27 3.98
C PHE A 105 -8.62 12.95 3.23
N GLY A 106 -9.71 12.22 2.98
CA GLY A 106 -10.92 12.75 2.36
C GLY A 106 -10.83 12.90 0.84
N THR A 107 -9.85 12.26 0.18
CA THR A 107 -9.65 12.38 -1.27
C THR A 107 -9.61 11.00 -1.92
N GLU A 108 -10.48 10.75 -2.88
CA GLU A 108 -10.45 9.56 -3.72
C GLU A 108 -9.35 9.68 -4.79
N PRO A 109 -8.71 8.57 -5.20
CA PRO A 109 -7.75 8.60 -6.30
C PRO A 109 -8.48 8.87 -7.64
N THR A 110 -7.87 9.64 -8.53
CA THR A 110 -8.34 9.79 -9.91
C THR A 110 -8.19 8.48 -10.70
N ALA A 111 -7.14 7.72 -10.38
CA ALA A 111 -6.89 6.42 -11.01
C ALA A 111 -6.25 5.46 -10.02
N MET A 112 -6.59 4.17 -10.12
CA MET A 112 -5.98 3.13 -9.31
C MET A 112 -5.93 1.79 -10.03
N SER A 113 -5.05 0.91 -9.57
CA SER A 113 -5.02 -0.47 -10.02
C SER A 113 -6.12 -1.30 -9.39
N ARG A 114 -6.67 -2.23 -10.20
CA ARG A 114 -7.52 -3.34 -9.72
C ARG A 114 -8.69 -2.86 -8.86
N ILE A 115 -9.36 -1.81 -9.28
CA ILE A 115 -10.49 -1.24 -8.56
C ILE A 115 -11.60 -2.28 -8.31
N ASP A 116 -11.81 -3.20 -9.26
CA ASP A 116 -12.84 -4.25 -9.17
C ASP A 116 -12.60 -5.23 -8.00
N ALA A 117 -11.35 -5.34 -7.53
CA ALA A 117 -10.97 -6.18 -6.39
C ALA A 117 -10.79 -5.39 -5.09
N TYR A 118 -11.04 -4.08 -5.12
CA TYR A 118 -10.84 -3.23 -3.96
C TYR A 118 -12.01 -3.35 -2.96
N PRO A 119 -11.77 -3.55 -1.66
CA PRO A 119 -12.82 -3.89 -0.70
C PRO A 119 -13.60 -2.66 -0.20
N THR A 120 -14.35 -2.00 -1.08
CA THR A 120 -15.13 -0.77 -0.78
C THR A 120 -16.19 -0.97 0.29
N HIS A 121 -16.70 -2.19 0.46
CA HIS A 121 -17.76 -2.55 1.42
C HIS A 121 -17.44 -2.24 2.89
N TYR A 122 -16.18 -1.98 3.23
CA TYR A 122 -15.81 -1.53 4.58
C TYR A 122 -16.21 -0.07 4.82
N TYR A 123 -16.11 0.78 3.81
CA TYR A 123 -16.46 2.19 3.92
C TYR A 123 -17.95 2.39 4.16
N ASP A 124 -18.80 1.52 3.60
CA ASP A 124 -20.25 1.49 3.85
C ASP A 124 -20.62 1.26 5.33
N ARG A 125 -19.66 0.84 6.16
CA ARG A 125 -19.83 0.64 7.60
C ARG A 125 -19.50 1.89 8.44
N LEU A 126 -19.07 2.96 7.78
CA LEU A 126 -18.77 4.25 8.41
C LEU A 126 -19.95 5.22 8.19
N PRO A 127 -20.41 5.93 9.24
CA PRO A 127 -21.51 6.86 9.10
C PRO A 127 -21.20 7.99 8.11
N GLY A 128 -22.02 8.14 7.07
CA GLY A 128 -21.91 9.24 6.10
C GLY A 128 -20.75 9.12 5.10
N VAL A 129 -19.91 8.10 5.21
CA VAL A 129 -18.78 7.90 4.30
C VAL A 129 -19.22 7.10 3.06
N THR A 130 -18.82 7.56 1.89
CA THR A 130 -19.05 6.89 0.61
C THR A 130 -17.75 6.87 -0.18
N PHE A 131 -17.40 5.75 -0.79
CA PHE A 131 -16.29 5.61 -1.74
C PHE A 131 -16.87 5.33 -3.13
N ASP A 132 -16.75 6.29 -4.05
CA ASP A 132 -17.34 6.18 -5.39
C ASP A 132 -16.34 5.56 -6.38
N ALA A 133 -16.32 4.23 -6.41
CA ALA A 133 -15.47 3.49 -7.34
C ALA A 133 -15.80 3.74 -8.83
N GLY A 134 -17.00 4.28 -9.14
CA GLY A 134 -17.47 4.47 -10.52
C GLY A 134 -16.78 5.61 -11.27
N GLU A 135 -16.24 6.59 -10.54
CA GLU A 135 -15.55 7.75 -11.11
C GLU A 135 -14.03 7.54 -11.24
N ILE A 136 -13.51 6.41 -10.70
CA ILE A 136 -12.07 6.14 -10.66
C ILE A 136 -11.63 5.36 -11.91
N THR A 137 -10.60 5.86 -12.59
CA THR A 137 -10.01 5.18 -13.76
C THR A 137 -9.27 3.91 -13.32
N ASN A 138 -9.65 2.75 -13.90
CA ASN A 138 -8.97 1.49 -13.63
C ASN A 138 -7.69 1.36 -14.47
N LEU A 139 -6.54 1.30 -13.81
CA LEU A 139 -5.23 1.13 -14.46
C LEU A 139 -4.90 -0.34 -14.81
N GLY A 140 -5.79 -1.28 -14.48
CA GLY A 140 -5.51 -2.71 -14.62
C GLY A 140 -4.54 -3.25 -13.57
N GLY A 141 -3.87 -4.36 -13.87
CA GLY A 141 -2.83 -4.93 -13.01
C GLY A 141 -1.46 -4.27 -13.22
N PRO A 142 -0.50 -4.42 -12.27
CA PRO A 142 0.82 -3.79 -12.39
C PRO A 142 1.61 -4.16 -13.65
N SER A 143 1.36 -5.34 -14.25
CA SER A 143 1.98 -5.78 -15.51
C SER A 143 1.34 -5.16 -16.75
N GLU A 144 0.22 -4.46 -16.60
CA GLU A 144 -0.53 -3.84 -17.69
C GLU A 144 -0.25 -2.34 -17.82
N TYR A 145 0.57 -1.79 -16.91
CA TYR A 145 0.90 -0.37 -16.92
C TYR A 145 1.68 0.02 -18.18
N SER A 146 1.16 1.01 -18.89
CA SER A 146 1.85 1.66 -20.02
C SER A 146 1.97 3.16 -19.78
N LYS A 147 2.99 3.81 -20.34
CA LYS A 147 3.18 5.25 -20.21
C LYS A 147 2.01 6.03 -20.79
N GLU A 148 1.42 5.53 -21.88
CA GLU A 148 0.27 6.14 -22.56
C GLU A 148 -0.92 6.32 -21.62
N GLN A 149 -1.19 5.33 -20.74
CA GLN A 149 -2.26 5.47 -19.73
C GLN A 149 -2.00 6.64 -18.79
N PHE A 150 -0.73 6.85 -18.37
CA PHE A 150 -0.38 7.93 -17.47
C PHE A 150 -0.45 9.30 -18.13
N TYR A 151 -0.11 9.41 -19.42
CA TYR A 151 -0.26 10.66 -20.17
C TYR A 151 -1.71 11.11 -20.33
N GLU A 152 -2.67 10.20 -20.21
CA GLU A 152 -4.11 10.50 -20.26
C GLU A 152 -4.66 10.95 -18.90
N LEU A 153 -3.87 10.79 -17.82
CA LEU A 153 -4.29 11.20 -16.47
C LEU A 153 -4.01 12.68 -16.24
N ASP A 154 -4.98 13.37 -15.63
CA ASP A 154 -4.81 14.73 -15.10
C ASP A 154 -4.66 14.62 -13.58
N VAL A 155 -3.43 14.39 -13.11
CA VAL A 155 -3.11 14.15 -11.71
C VAL A 155 -1.91 14.99 -11.25
N ASP A 156 -1.91 15.39 -9.98
CA ASP A 156 -0.84 16.16 -9.35
C ASP A 156 0.25 15.29 -8.73
N ALA A 157 -0.04 14.01 -8.45
CA ALA A 157 0.91 13.09 -7.81
C ALA A 157 0.68 11.63 -8.20
N LEU A 158 1.77 10.85 -8.26
CA LEU A 158 1.76 9.40 -8.49
C LEU A 158 2.20 8.67 -7.22
N LEU A 159 1.24 8.14 -6.47
CA LEU A 159 1.50 7.30 -5.28
C LEU A 159 1.78 5.86 -5.72
N LEU A 160 2.81 5.71 -6.53
CA LEU A 160 3.25 4.49 -7.18
C LEU A 160 4.70 4.16 -6.77
N ASP A 161 4.98 2.89 -6.57
CA ASP A 161 6.34 2.43 -6.26
C ASP A 161 7.13 2.13 -7.54
N ARG A 162 8.30 2.77 -7.70
CA ARG A 162 9.15 2.64 -8.90
C ARG A 162 9.73 1.23 -9.06
N VAL A 163 10.06 0.55 -7.96
CA VAL A 163 10.59 -0.82 -8.01
C VAL A 163 9.52 -1.80 -8.46
N LEU A 164 8.24 -1.61 -8.05
CA LEU A 164 7.12 -2.41 -8.55
C LEU A 164 6.92 -2.20 -10.05
N LEU A 165 6.90 -0.95 -10.53
CA LEU A 165 6.77 -0.63 -11.94
C LEU A 165 7.92 -1.21 -12.77
N ASN A 166 9.15 -1.12 -12.28
CA ASN A 166 10.30 -1.78 -12.91
C ASN A 166 10.12 -3.29 -12.97
N SER A 167 9.70 -3.92 -11.86
CA SER A 167 9.62 -5.39 -11.75
C SER A 167 8.49 -5.99 -12.58
N TYR A 168 7.34 -5.31 -12.71
CA TYR A 168 6.15 -5.85 -13.35
C TYR A 168 5.88 -5.26 -14.74
N ALA A 169 6.10 -3.97 -14.95
CA ALA A 169 5.89 -3.29 -16.22
C ALA A 169 7.18 -3.07 -17.02
N GLY A 170 8.34 -3.34 -16.43
CA GLY A 170 9.65 -3.22 -17.08
C GLY A 170 10.15 -1.78 -17.26
N TRP A 171 9.57 -0.82 -16.52
CA TRP A 171 9.97 0.59 -16.60
C TRP A 171 11.39 0.78 -16.08
N ASP A 172 12.18 1.56 -16.78
CA ASP A 172 13.53 1.91 -16.38
C ASP A 172 13.65 3.35 -15.84
N ALA A 173 14.87 3.81 -15.58
CA ALA A 173 15.12 5.13 -15.02
C ALA A 173 14.64 6.27 -15.94
N ASP A 174 14.81 6.10 -17.26
CA ASP A 174 14.45 7.09 -18.26
C ASP A 174 12.91 7.19 -18.34
N ASP A 175 12.18 6.05 -18.20
CA ASP A 175 10.69 6.04 -18.15
C ASP A 175 10.17 6.81 -16.93
N PHE A 176 10.82 6.66 -15.75
CA PHE A 176 10.43 7.39 -14.55
C PHE A 176 10.72 8.89 -14.64
N GLU A 177 11.82 9.27 -15.27
CA GLU A 177 12.15 10.67 -15.52
C GLU A 177 11.12 11.27 -16.48
N GLU A 178 10.86 10.59 -17.61
CA GLU A 178 9.89 11.03 -18.63
C GLU A 178 8.48 11.24 -18.06
N VAL A 179 7.93 10.26 -17.34
CA VAL A 179 6.59 10.37 -16.75
C VAL A 179 6.57 11.36 -15.59
N GLY A 180 7.63 11.38 -14.76
CA GLY A 180 7.74 12.30 -13.64
C GLY A 180 7.78 13.77 -14.06
N GLU A 181 8.39 14.09 -15.21
CA GLU A 181 8.47 15.45 -15.75
C GLU A 181 7.23 15.88 -16.54
N ASN A 182 6.58 14.95 -17.23
CA ASN A 182 5.51 15.27 -18.19
C ASN A 182 4.10 14.99 -17.67
N VAL A 183 3.94 14.20 -16.59
CA VAL A 183 2.65 13.86 -15.98
C VAL A 183 2.60 14.41 -14.56
N ALA A 184 3.25 13.72 -13.60
CA ALA A 184 3.26 14.12 -12.21
C ALA A 184 4.42 13.40 -11.44
N PRO A 185 4.90 13.97 -10.33
CA PRO A 185 5.97 13.38 -9.55
C PRO A 185 5.55 12.07 -8.86
N PHE A 186 6.50 11.12 -8.78
CA PHE A 186 6.33 9.88 -8.04
C PHE A 186 6.56 10.08 -6.54
N CYS A 187 5.52 9.81 -5.74
CA CYS A 187 5.51 10.00 -4.29
C CYS A 187 5.13 8.72 -3.52
N GLY A 188 5.08 7.57 -4.19
CA GLY A 188 4.77 6.29 -3.58
C GLY A 188 6.01 5.46 -3.27
N THR A 189 5.84 4.51 -2.36
CA THR A 189 6.83 3.46 -2.04
C THR A 189 6.10 2.18 -1.63
N TYR A 190 6.78 1.04 -1.70
CA TYR A 190 6.20 -0.23 -1.31
C TYR A 190 6.06 -0.34 0.21
N LEU A 191 4.87 -0.69 0.67
CA LEU A 191 4.52 -0.71 2.10
C LEU A 191 3.97 -2.07 2.57
N ARG A 192 3.73 -3.01 1.64
CA ARG A 192 2.88 -4.18 1.92
C ARG A 192 3.54 -5.19 2.85
N ASN A 193 4.72 -5.68 2.50
CA ASN A 193 5.47 -6.66 3.30
C ASN A 193 6.97 -6.55 3.01
N GLU A 194 7.78 -7.24 3.81
CA GLU A 194 9.22 -7.30 3.60
C GLU A 194 9.57 -7.75 2.19
N TRP A 195 10.42 -6.97 1.55
CA TRP A 195 10.98 -7.26 0.25
C TRP A 195 12.28 -6.47 0.07
N SER A 196 13.36 -7.16 -0.23
CA SER A 196 14.67 -6.54 -0.44
C SER A 196 15.34 -7.08 -1.69
N GLY A 197 16.16 -6.25 -2.30
CA GLY A 197 16.86 -6.58 -3.53
C GLY A 197 17.60 -5.40 -4.11
N SER A 198 17.88 -5.47 -5.41
CA SER A 198 18.55 -4.43 -6.18
C SER A 198 17.79 -4.17 -7.48
N ALA A 199 17.41 -2.93 -7.73
CA ALA A 199 16.76 -2.49 -8.96
C ALA A 199 17.02 -0.99 -9.18
N LEU A 200 16.96 -0.52 -10.41
CA LEU A 200 17.12 0.90 -10.77
C LEU A 200 18.43 1.52 -10.25
N GLY A 201 19.50 0.72 -10.19
CA GLY A 201 20.79 1.17 -9.68
C GLY A 201 20.87 1.40 -8.17
N MET A 202 19.88 0.95 -7.41
CA MET A 202 19.85 1.07 -5.95
C MET A 202 19.61 -0.28 -5.27
N GLU A 203 20.11 -0.42 -4.04
CA GLU A 203 19.71 -1.47 -3.12
C GLU A 203 18.47 -0.99 -2.35
N PHE A 204 17.48 -1.87 -2.15
CA PHE A 204 16.28 -1.56 -1.38
C PHE A 204 16.00 -2.63 -0.33
N SER A 205 15.33 -2.19 0.75
CA SER A 205 14.82 -3.07 1.79
C SER A 205 13.50 -2.47 2.30
N PHE A 206 12.40 -2.93 1.75
CA PHE A 206 11.06 -2.51 2.14
C PHE A 206 10.55 -3.30 3.36
N PRO A 207 9.60 -2.74 4.14
CA PRO A 207 9.06 -1.39 4.02
C PRO A 207 9.96 -0.34 4.69
N TYR A 208 9.99 0.86 4.13
CA TYR A 208 10.68 2.01 4.74
C TYR A 208 9.82 2.76 5.75
N TYR A 209 8.52 2.46 5.78
CA TYR A 209 7.54 3.12 6.65
C TYR A 209 6.57 2.10 7.23
N THR A 210 6.27 2.25 8.50
CA THR A 210 5.10 1.67 9.15
C THR A 210 3.83 2.35 8.64
N LEU A 211 2.65 1.81 8.94
CA LEU A 211 1.38 2.44 8.58
C LEU A 211 1.27 3.88 9.10
N THR A 212 1.61 4.09 10.38
CA THR A 212 1.53 5.42 11.00
C THR A 212 2.54 6.41 10.42
N GLU A 213 3.72 5.95 10.04
CA GLU A 213 4.70 6.78 9.34
C GLU A 213 4.26 7.10 7.90
N ALA A 214 3.62 6.16 7.20
CA ALA A 214 3.04 6.40 5.87
C ALA A 214 1.89 7.42 5.94
N VAL A 215 1.03 7.33 6.94
CA VAL A 215 -0.01 8.35 7.22
C VAL A 215 0.61 9.73 7.47
N LYS A 216 1.68 9.81 8.28
CA LYS A 216 2.41 11.07 8.50
C LYS A 216 3.09 11.59 7.23
N LEU A 217 3.59 10.70 6.37
CA LEU A 217 4.13 11.09 5.06
C LEU A 217 3.04 11.72 4.19
N THR A 218 1.85 11.12 4.18
CA THR A 218 0.69 11.64 3.44
C THR A 218 0.19 12.98 4.01
N GLY A 219 0.19 13.13 5.35
CA GLY A 219 -0.09 14.41 5.99
C GLY A 219 0.87 15.54 5.57
N ARG A 220 2.15 15.22 5.32
CA ARG A 220 3.09 16.18 4.71
C ARG A 220 2.77 16.45 3.24
N LEU A 221 2.39 15.43 2.49
CA LEU A 221 2.05 15.56 1.06
C LEU A 221 0.81 16.45 0.85
N PHE A 222 -0.24 16.21 1.64
CA PHE A 222 -1.48 16.98 1.57
C PHE A 222 -1.48 18.24 2.47
N GLN A 223 -0.37 18.52 3.18
CA GLN A 223 -0.24 19.62 4.15
C GLN A 223 -1.33 19.59 5.24
N ASP A 224 -1.76 18.38 5.62
CA ASP A 224 -2.78 18.13 6.65
C ASP A 224 -2.19 17.31 7.81
N HIS A 225 -1.37 17.98 8.61
CA HIS A 225 -0.65 17.36 9.71
C HIS A 225 -1.58 16.97 10.87
N ASP A 226 -2.60 17.79 11.14
CA ASP A 226 -3.54 17.57 12.24
C ASP A 226 -4.37 16.29 11.98
N ARG A 227 -4.80 16.07 10.74
CA ARG A 227 -5.48 14.85 10.33
C ARG A 227 -4.58 13.63 10.45
N ALA A 228 -3.32 13.74 10.03
CA ALA A 228 -2.34 12.67 10.21
C ALA A 228 -2.16 12.30 11.70
N ASP A 229 -2.06 13.27 12.58
CA ASP A 229 -1.92 13.05 14.02
C ASP A 229 -3.20 12.46 14.64
N ALA A 230 -4.39 12.85 14.15
CA ALA A 230 -5.66 12.24 14.56
C ALA A 230 -5.71 10.75 14.21
N TRP A 231 -5.32 10.37 12.98
CA TRP A 231 -5.21 8.97 12.56
C TRP A 231 -4.21 8.17 13.40
N VAL A 232 -3.03 8.73 13.65
CA VAL A 232 -2.01 8.07 14.48
C VAL A 232 -2.53 7.83 15.88
N SER A 233 -3.16 8.84 16.50
CA SER A 233 -3.73 8.75 17.85
C SER A 233 -4.83 7.70 17.94
N LEU A 234 -5.71 7.64 16.93
CA LEU A 234 -6.77 6.62 16.84
C LEU A 234 -6.18 5.21 16.78
N HIS A 235 -5.22 4.97 15.87
CA HIS A 235 -4.57 3.67 15.74
C HIS A 235 -3.81 3.23 17.00
N GLU A 236 -3.09 4.15 17.63
CA GLU A 236 -2.34 3.84 18.85
C GLU A 236 -3.27 3.52 20.03
N SER A 237 -4.37 4.26 20.18
CA SER A 237 -5.35 4.01 21.23
C SER A 237 -6.09 2.69 21.00
N PHE A 238 -6.54 2.43 19.79
CA PHE A 238 -7.21 1.19 19.41
C PHE A 238 -6.32 -0.04 19.65
N ARG A 239 -5.08 0.00 19.16
CA ARG A 239 -4.14 -1.10 19.36
C ARG A 239 -3.86 -1.35 20.83
N ARG A 240 -3.69 -0.30 21.63
CA ARG A 240 -3.46 -0.41 23.08
C ARG A 240 -4.66 -1.04 23.78
N ASP A 241 -5.88 -0.59 23.49
CA ASP A 241 -7.11 -1.15 24.06
C ASP A 241 -7.23 -2.66 23.75
N LEU A 242 -6.96 -3.06 22.51
CA LEU A 242 -6.97 -4.48 22.14
C LEU A 242 -5.91 -5.30 22.88
N GLN A 243 -4.69 -4.79 22.99
CA GLN A 243 -3.59 -5.46 23.68
C GLN A 243 -3.83 -5.58 25.19
N ASP A 244 -4.42 -4.57 25.81
CA ASP A 244 -4.74 -4.57 27.26
C ASP A 244 -5.87 -5.56 27.59
N ARG A 245 -6.79 -5.80 26.65
CA ARG A 245 -7.94 -6.71 26.80
C ARG A 245 -7.65 -8.13 26.35
N ALA A 246 -6.74 -8.34 25.40
CA ALA A 246 -6.44 -9.65 24.85
C ALA A 246 -5.80 -10.58 25.90
N PRO A 247 -6.10 -11.89 25.88
CA PRO A 247 -5.39 -12.87 26.69
C PRO A 247 -3.87 -12.83 26.42
N ALA A 248 -3.07 -13.07 27.46
CA ALA A 248 -1.61 -13.08 27.37
C ALA A 248 -1.04 -14.34 26.64
N ALA A 249 -1.74 -14.83 25.65
CA ALA A 249 -1.33 -15.98 24.84
C ALA A 249 -0.84 -15.51 23.46
N SER A 250 0.21 -16.14 22.96
CA SER A 250 0.67 -15.95 21.58
C SER A 250 0.16 -17.14 20.75
N PRO A 251 -0.97 -17.02 20.03
CA PRO A 251 -1.50 -18.11 19.25
C PRO A 251 -0.60 -18.41 18.06
N SER A 252 -0.41 -19.70 17.75
CA SER A 252 0.28 -20.18 16.57
C SER A 252 -0.68 -20.08 15.36
N ILE A 253 -0.28 -19.37 14.32
CA ILE A 253 -1.12 -19.12 13.14
C ILE A 253 -0.47 -19.67 11.87
N GLY A 254 -1.23 -20.51 11.17
CA GLY A 254 -0.99 -20.84 9.78
C GLY A 254 -1.71 -19.83 8.88
N LEU A 255 -0.95 -18.93 8.25
CA LEU A 255 -1.51 -17.96 7.31
C LEU A 255 -1.25 -18.41 5.88
N LEU A 256 -2.33 -18.69 5.15
CA LEU A 256 -2.32 -19.22 3.80
C LEU A 256 -2.88 -18.19 2.81
N TYR A 257 -2.36 -18.21 1.59
CA TYR A 257 -2.94 -17.44 0.49
C TYR A 257 -4.26 -18.03 0.03
N SER A 258 -5.19 -17.18 -0.38
CA SER A 258 -6.47 -17.56 -1.03
C SER A 258 -6.31 -18.41 -2.30
N ALA A 259 -5.13 -18.37 -2.92
CA ALA A 259 -4.78 -19.22 -4.06
C ALA A 259 -4.39 -20.66 -3.67
N SER A 260 -4.38 -21.00 -2.39
CA SER A 260 -4.22 -22.38 -1.92
C SER A 260 -5.36 -23.27 -2.40
N GLN A 261 -5.05 -24.53 -2.67
CA GLN A 261 -5.98 -25.51 -3.24
C GLN A 261 -6.05 -26.76 -2.33
N PRO A 262 -6.78 -26.69 -1.20
CA PRO A 262 -6.84 -27.81 -0.25
C PRO A 262 -7.29 -29.12 -0.88
N ALA A 263 -8.28 -29.09 -1.79
CA ALA A 263 -8.73 -30.28 -2.53
C ALA A 263 -7.62 -30.96 -3.35
N GLN A 264 -6.50 -30.28 -3.61
CA GLN A 264 -5.34 -30.82 -4.32
C GLN A 264 -4.11 -31.01 -3.40
N GLY A 265 -4.26 -30.74 -2.10
CA GLY A 265 -3.15 -30.79 -1.13
C GLY A 265 -2.06 -29.75 -1.41
N LYS A 266 -2.41 -28.57 -1.97
CA LYS A 266 -1.46 -27.52 -2.31
C LYS A 266 -1.74 -26.28 -1.49
N PHE A 267 -0.76 -25.84 -0.73
CA PHE A 267 -0.87 -24.69 0.14
C PHE A 267 0.25 -23.69 -0.14
N MET A 268 -0.14 -22.43 -0.12
CA MET A 268 0.77 -21.29 -0.26
C MET A 268 0.79 -20.54 1.06
N VAL A 269 1.97 -20.45 1.67
CA VAL A 269 2.17 -19.93 3.03
C VAL A 269 2.69 -18.51 2.97
N THR A 270 2.27 -17.69 3.92
CA THR A 270 2.89 -16.39 4.22
C THR A 270 3.06 -16.26 5.73
N ASP A 271 4.18 -15.73 6.15
CA ASP A 271 4.48 -15.50 7.55
C ASP A 271 3.64 -14.32 8.10
N PRO A 272 2.79 -14.54 9.14
CA PRO A 272 1.96 -13.48 9.73
C PRO A 272 2.76 -12.45 10.53
N THR A 273 4.03 -12.71 10.80
CA THR A 273 4.90 -11.85 11.61
C THR A 273 5.75 -10.89 10.80
N LEU A 274 5.78 -11.05 9.45
CA LEU A 274 6.57 -10.19 8.55
C LEU A 274 6.31 -8.70 8.78
N ASP A 275 7.36 -7.90 8.68
CA ASP A 275 7.22 -6.45 8.67
C ASP A 275 6.50 -5.96 7.41
N GLY A 276 5.75 -4.88 7.57
CA GLY A 276 4.90 -4.30 6.55
C GLY A 276 3.44 -4.16 6.99
N ILE A 277 2.61 -3.65 6.09
CA ILE A 277 1.21 -3.35 6.42
C ILE A 277 0.33 -4.60 6.25
N ALA A 278 0.68 -5.51 5.34
CA ALA A 278 -0.14 -6.67 4.98
C ALA A 278 -0.50 -7.60 6.16
N THR A 279 0.37 -7.70 7.13
CA THR A 279 0.25 -8.59 8.31
C THR A 279 0.12 -7.83 9.64
N ARG A 280 -0.06 -6.49 9.58
CA ARG A 280 -0.06 -5.62 10.76
C ARG A 280 -1.09 -6.05 11.82
N GLN A 281 -2.28 -6.49 11.42
CA GLN A 281 -3.33 -6.95 12.34
C GLN A 281 -2.86 -8.14 13.19
N TYR A 282 -2.12 -9.09 12.61
CA TYR A 282 -1.60 -10.26 13.32
C TYR A 282 -0.54 -9.85 14.37
N ARG A 283 0.38 -8.96 14.00
CA ARG A 283 1.40 -8.43 14.95
C ARG A 283 0.80 -7.65 16.12
N THR A 284 -0.42 -7.13 15.99
CA THR A 284 -1.12 -6.49 17.11
C THR A 284 -1.31 -7.44 18.29
N PHE A 285 -1.50 -8.74 18.02
CA PHE A 285 -1.74 -9.77 19.02
C PHE A 285 -0.51 -10.62 19.35
N GLY A 286 0.67 -10.30 18.79
CA GLY A 286 1.90 -11.03 19.07
C GLY A 286 1.82 -12.51 18.69
N VAL A 287 1.20 -12.81 17.55
CA VAL A 287 1.05 -14.17 17.05
C VAL A 287 2.40 -14.79 16.68
N GLU A 288 2.47 -16.11 16.69
CA GLU A 288 3.61 -16.89 16.22
C GLU A 288 3.34 -17.45 14.83
N ASP A 289 4.37 -17.52 13.97
CA ASP A 289 4.29 -18.20 12.68
C ASP A 289 4.41 -19.71 12.87
N ALA A 290 3.34 -20.45 12.57
CA ALA A 290 3.32 -21.88 12.68
C ALA A 290 4.33 -22.58 11.74
N PHE A 291 4.71 -21.92 10.65
CA PHE A 291 5.62 -22.47 9.65
C PHE A 291 7.09 -22.08 9.86
N SER A 292 7.43 -21.43 10.97
CA SER A 292 8.80 -20.92 11.22
C SER A 292 9.88 -22.00 11.13
N ASP A 293 9.58 -23.24 11.54
CA ASP A 293 10.49 -24.38 11.56
C ASP A 293 10.21 -25.41 10.45
N VAL A 294 9.21 -25.18 9.59
CA VAL A 294 8.83 -26.09 8.49
C VAL A 294 9.63 -25.81 7.23
N ASP A 295 10.14 -26.88 6.58
CA ASP A 295 10.86 -26.75 5.30
C ASP A 295 9.87 -26.53 4.14
N LEU A 296 9.71 -25.29 3.75
CA LEU A 296 8.80 -24.87 2.70
C LEU A 296 9.43 -24.98 1.30
N THR A 297 8.75 -25.66 0.39
CA THR A 297 9.15 -25.69 -1.02
C THR A 297 9.14 -24.29 -1.63
N ASN A 298 10.27 -23.86 -2.23
CA ASN A 298 10.51 -22.50 -2.72
C ASN A 298 10.34 -21.42 -1.63
N GLY A 299 10.37 -21.79 -0.33
CA GLY A 299 10.24 -20.87 0.79
C GLY A 299 8.81 -20.38 1.07
N TRP A 300 7.78 -20.93 0.40
CA TRP A 300 6.39 -20.48 0.57
C TRP A 300 5.30 -21.49 0.17
N LYS A 301 5.67 -22.72 -0.21
CA LYS A 301 4.72 -23.77 -0.60
C LYS A 301 4.86 -25.00 0.29
N THR A 302 3.72 -25.60 0.64
CA THR A 302 3.67 -26.86 1.40
C THR A 302 2.50 -27.73 0.93
N ASP A 303 2.42 -28.92 1.48
CA ASP A 303 1.33 -29.88 1.31
C ASP A 303 0.69 -30.21 2.67
N TYR A 304 -0.12 -31.27 2.74
CA TYR A 304 -0.74 -31.71 3.99
C TYR A 304 0.26 -32.17 5.05
N GLU A 305 1.38 -32.77 4.63
CA GLU A 305 2.41 -33.23 5.59
C GLU A 305 3.08 -32.05 6.27
N GLY A 306 3.41 -31.00 5.51
CA GLY A 306 3.96 -29.76 6.08
C GLY A 306 2.94 -28.95 6.89
N LEU A 307 1.63 -29.01 6.54
CA LEU A 307 0.60 -28.46 7.41
C LEU A 307 0.50 -29.18 8.75
N LEU A 308 0.60 -30.51 8.74
CA LEU A 308 0.56 -31.31 9.95
C LEU A 308 1.84 -31.15 10.80
N GLU A 309 3.02 -30.96 10.15
CA GLU A 309 4.25 -30.62 10.85
C GLU A 309 4.15 -29.28 11.57
N ALA A 310 3.53 -28.26 10.93
CA ALA A 310 3.28 -26.95 11.51
C ALA A 310 2.22 -26.99 12.62
N ASP A 311 1.18 -27.77 12.45
CA ASP A 311 0.00 -27.95 13.31
C ASP A 311 -0.48 -26.66 14.00
N PRO A 312 -0.93 -25.65 13.24
CA PRO A 312 -1.30 -24.35 13.79
C PRO A 312 -2.52 -24.41 14.73
N ASP A 313 -2.56 -23.53 15.75
CA ASP A 313 -3.76 -23.34 16.58
C ASP A 313 -4.94 -22.76 15.78
N TYR A 314 -4.61 -21.94 14.79
CA TYR A 314 -5.55 -21.24 13.90
C TYR A 314 -5.06 -21.28 12.47
N LEU A 315 -5.96 -21.54 11.54
CA LEU A 315 -5.69 -21.52 10.11
C LEU A 315 -6.46 -20.40 9.43
N PHE A 316 -5.75 -19.50 8.78
CA PHE A 316 -6.36 -18.36 8.05
C PHE A 316 -6.05 -18.44 6.56
N PHE A 317 -7.07 -18.19 5.75
CA PHE A 317 -6.89 -17.98 4.31
C PHE A 317 -7.04 -16.47 4.03
N ASP A 318 -5.97 -15.80 3.61
CA ASP A 318 -5.97 -14.36 3.37
C ASP A 318 -6.92 -13.96 2.23
N SER A 319 -7.35 -12.70 2.24
CA SER A 319 -8.18 -12.11 1.18
C SER A 319 -9.49 -12.86 0.88
N THR A 320 -10.02 -13.58 1.87
CA THR A 320 -11.26 -14.37 1.73
C THR A 320 -12.46 -13.80 2.48
N LEU A 321 -12.30 -12.67 3.18
CA LEU A 321 -13.40 -12.06 3.96
C LEU A 321 -14.62 -11.68 3.12
N SER A 322 -14.42 -11.32 1.84
CA SER A 322 -15.50 -11.00 0.90
C SER A 322 -16.24 -12.23 0.36
N MET A 323 -15.67 -13.44 0.53
CA MET A 323 -16.36 -14.66 0.13
C MET A 323 -17.56 -14.92 1.04
N SER A 324 -18.63 -15.46 0.47
CA SER A 324 -19.71 -15.98 1.30
C SER A 324 -19.21 -17.13 2.18
N ARG A 325 -19.91 -17.36 3.30
CA ARG A 325 -19.58 -18.46 4.19
C ARG A 325 -19.62 -19.82 3.46
N SER A 326 -20.64 -20.04 2.63
CA SER A 326 -20.80 -21.31 1.89
C SER A 326 -19.69 -21.52 0.86
N GLU A 327 -19.24 -20.49 0.16
CA GLU A 327 -18.11 -20.58 -0.77
C GLU A 327 -16.83 -20.92 -0.04
N PHE A 328 -16.55 -20.26 1.08
CA PHE A 328 -15.39 -20.52 1.90
C PHE A 328 -15.39 -21.94 2.47
N GLU A 329 -16.51 -22.39 3.03
CA GLU A 329 -16.68 -23.77 3.53
C GLU A 329 -16.44 -24.79 2.42
N THR A 330 -17.00 -24.59 1.22
CA THR A 330 -16.85 -25.50 0.10
C THR A 330 -15.42 -25.56 -0.43
N GLN A 331 -14.76 -24.41 -0.52
CA GLN A 331 -13.45 -24.29 -1.16
C GLN A 331 -12.30 -24.65 -0.23
N PHE A 332 -12.41 -24.32 1.06
CA PHE A 332 -11.30 -24.45 2.00
C PHE A 332 -11.58 -25.42 3.16
N VAL A 333 -12.71 -25.30 3.84
CA VAL A 333 -12.96 -26.08 5.07
C VAL A 333 -13.29 -27.54 4.75
N THR A 334 -14.28 -27.79 3.91
CA THR A 334 -14.71 -29.15 3.56
C THR A 334 -13.55 -30.02 3.02
N PRO A 335 -12.68 -29.55 2.09
CA PRO A 335 -11.54 -30.36 1.66
C PRO A 335 -10.53 -30.65 2.75
N LEU A 336 -10.35 -29.79 3.75
CA LEU A 336 -9.51 -30.06 4.92
C LEU A 336 -10.13 -31.15 5.80
N GLU A 337 -11.42 -31.06 6.08
CA GLU A 337 -12.18 -32.02 6.90
C GLU A 337 -12.29 -33.42 6.26
N GLU A 338 -12.39 -33.47 4.91
CA GLU A 338 -12.48 -34.74 4.15
C GLU A 338 -11.11 -35.39 3.90
N SER A 339 -10.00 -34.67 4.10
CA SER A 339 -8.64 -35.22 3.98
C SER A 339 -8.27 -36.05 5.21
N GLU A 340 -7.73 -37.23 5.02
CA GLU A 340 -7.24 -38.07 6.13
C GLU A 340 -6.20 -37.35 7.01
N VAL A 341 -5.34 -36.52 6.40
CA VAL A 341 -4.32 -35.75 7.12
C VAL A 341 -4.87 -34.41 7.57
N GLY A 342 -5.66 -33.74 6.72
CA GLY A 342 -6.21 -32.42 7.04
C GLY A 342 -7.15 -32.43 8.25
N SER A 343 -7.91 -33.53 8.44
CA SER A 343 -8.81 -33.68 9.59
C SER A 343 -8.09 -33.88 10.93
N GLU A 344 -6.79 -34.22 10.92
CA GLU A 344 -5.96 -34.38 12.13
C GLU A 344 -5.33 -33.05 12.60
N LEU A 345 -5.48 -31.95 11.81
CA LEU A 345 -4.94 -30.65 12.18
C LEU A 345 -5.70 -30.08 13.39
N SER A 346 -4.98 -29.59 14.39
CA SER A 346 -5.54 -28.98 15.61
C SER A 346 -6.52 -27.84 15.29
N ALA A 347 -6.22 -27.01 14.29
CA ALA A 347 -7.12 -25.94 13.83
C ALA A 347 -8.42 -26.48 13.23
N VAL A 348 -8.38 -27.59 12.49
CA VAL A 348 -9.56 -28.21 11.86
C VAL A 348 -10.43 -28.90 12.92
N GLU A 349 -9.84 -29.73 13.80
CA GLU A 349 -10.54 -30.36 14.90
C GLU A 349 -11.26 -29.36 15.82
N ALA A 350 -10.64 -28.20 16.05
CA ALA A 350 -11.20 -27.15 16.89
C ALA A 350 -12.16 -26.19 16.14
N GLY A 351 -12.40 -26.38 14.82
CA GLY A 351 -13.20 -25.48 13.98
C GLY A 351 -12.61 -24.07 13.87
N ARG A 352 -11.29 -23.94 13.89
CA ARG A 352 -10.54 -22.68 13.86
C ARG A 352 -9.92 -22.41 12.48
N VAL A 353 -10.68 -22.69 11.44
CA VAL A 353 -10.33 -22.36 10.03
C VAL A 353 -11.12 -21.13 9.62
N TYR A 354 -10.42 -20.04 9.36
CA TYR A 354 -11.05 -18.73 9.23
C TYR A 354 -10.75 -18.04 7.91
N ARG A 355 -11.71 -17.20 7.50
CA ARG A 355 -11.51 -16.21 6.44
C ARG A 355 -10.58 -15.13 6.95
N GLY A 356 -9.48 -14.87 6.25
CA GLY A 356 -8.50 -13.85 6.58
C GLY A 356 -8.74 -12.53 5.83
N GLY A 357 -8.25 -11.45 6.41
CA GLY A 357 -8.26 -10.11 5.81
C GLY A 357 -7.35 -9.99 4.59
N GLY A 358 -7.60 -8.95 3.78
CA GLY A 358 -6.78 -8.66 2.61
C GLY A 358 -5.43 -8.02 2.97
N ARG A 359 -4.48 -8.18 2.07
CA ARG A 359 -3.12 -7.63 2.21
C ARG A 359 -3.02 -6.14 1.85
N TYR A 360 -4.05 -5.60 1.20
CA TYR A 360 -4.12 -4.21 0.77
C TYR A 360 -4.94 -3.43 1.79
N GLN A 361 -4.30 -2.89 2.81
CA GLN A 361 -4.94 -2.17 3.90
C GLN A 361 -4.13 -0.93 4.27
N GLY A 362 -4.78 0.20 4.29
CA GLY A 362 -4.30 1.44 4.89
C GLY A 362 -4.94 1.66 6.27
N PRO A 363 -5.09 2.89 6.72
CA PRO A 363 -5.54 3.17 8.08
C PRO A 363 -7.00 2.76 8.35
N ILE A 364 -7.89 2.88 7.37
CA ILE A 364 -9.31 2.55 7.55
C ILE A 364 -9.50 1.03 7.55
N LEU A 365 -9.03 0.36 6.49
CA LEU A 365 -9.17 -1.08 6.33
C LEU A 365 -8.47 -1.86 7.45
N ASN A 366 -7.33 -1.36 7.94
CA ASN A 366 -6.59 -2.00 9.04
C ASN A 366 -7.38 -2.02 10.35
N LEU A 367 -8.16 -0.97 10.67
CA LEU A 367 -9.04 -0.96 11.85
C LEU A 367 -10.05 -2.10 11.78
N PHE A 368 -10.76 -2.23 10.66
CA PHE A 368 -11.73 -3.29 10.45
C PHE A 368 -11.11 -4.68 10.49
N GLN A 369 -10.01 -4.90 9.80
CA GLN A 369 -9.35 -6.20 9.74
C GLN A 369 -8.78 -6.60 11.11
N THR A 370 -8.28 -5.64 11.90
CA THR A 370 -7.80 -5.90 13.26
C THR A 370 -8.96 -6.21 14.20
N GLU A 371 -10.10 -5.52 14.08
CA GLU A 371 -11.32 -5.86 14.84
C GLU A 371 -11.81 -7.27 14.52
N ILE A 372 -11.88 -7.63 13.22
CA ILE A 372 -12.30 -8.97 12.80
C ILE A 372 -11.37 -10.04 13.37
N LEU A 373 -10.07 -9.83 13.27
CA LEU A 373 -9.08 -10.78 13.82
C LEU A 373 -9.20 -10.91 15.34
N ALA A 374 -9.40 -9.80 16.06
CA ALA A 374 -9.64 -9.84 17.51
C ALA A 374 -10.82 -10.75 17.88
N LYS A 375 -11.93 -10.62 17.15
CA LYS A 375 -13.14 -11.42 17.35
C LYS A 375 -12.97 -12.89 16.94
N GLN A 376 -12.13 -13.17 15.96
CA GLN A 376 -11.83 -14.54 15.54
C GLN A 376 -10.89 -15.26 16.53
N LEU A 377 -9.88 -14.56 17.02
CA LEU A 377 -8.93 -15.13 17.99
C LEU A 377 -9.52 -15.25 19.40
N TYR A 378 -10.28 -14.25 19.82
CA TYR A 378 -10.74 -14.10 21.22
C TYR A 378 -12.23 -13.76 21.31
N PRO A 379 -13.13 -14.64 20.80
CA PRO A 379 -14.57 -14.33 20.74
C PRO A 379 -15.22 -14.10 22.11
N GLU A 380 -14.68 -14.71 23.18
CA GLU A 380 -15.17 -14.49 24.54
C GLU A 380 -14.84 -13.09 25.07
N THR A 381 -13.76 -12.48 24.58
CA THR A 381 -13.30 -11.15 25.01
C THR A 381 -13.90 -10.02 24.18
N PHE A 382 -13.97 -10.24 22.83
CA PHE A 382 -14.29 -9.20 21.86
C PHE A 382 -15.62 -9.42 21.13
N GLY A 383 -16.36 -10.50 21.46
CA GLY A 383 -17.54 -10.93 20.72
C GLY A 383 -17.19 -11.77 19.50
N ALA A 384 -18.15 -12.54 19.02
CA ALA A 384 -17.96 -13.41 17.87
C ALA A 384 -18.07 -12.64 16.55
N PHE A 385 -17.35 -13.10 15.53
CA PHE A 385 -17.46 -12.65 14.16
C PHE A 385 -17.82 -13.82 13.25
N SER A 386 -18.93 -13.70 12.52
CA SER A 386 -19.37 -14.69 11.55
C SER A 386 -19.39 -14.16 10.12
N THR A 387 -19.82 -12.91 9.94
CA THR A 387 -19.92 -12.26 8.62
C THR A 387 -19.58 -10.78 8.71
N LEU A 388 -19.33 -10.14 7.56
CA LEU A 388 -19.12 -8.70 7.50
C LEU A 388 -20.33 -7.89 8.00
N ASP A 389 -21.55 -8.45 7.94
CA ASP A 389 -22.75 -7.79 8.45
C ASP A 389 -22.74 -7.65 9.98
N ASP A 390 -22.04 -8.53 10.68
CA ASP A 390 -21.88 -8.46 12.14
C ASP A 390 -21.11 -7.22 12.61
N LEU A 391 -20.31 -6.61 11.74
CA LEU A 391 -19.58 -5.36 12.05
C LEU A 391 -20.48 -4.15 12.32
N GLY A 392 -21.76 -4.22 11.88
CA GLY A 392 -22.76 -3.18 12.11
C GLY A 392 -23.64 -3.40 13.34
N THR A 393 -23.72 -4.62 13.87
CA THR A 393 -24.74 -5.03 14.86
C THR A 393 -24.18 -5.48 16.19
N GLY A 394 -22.90 -5.84 16.27
CA GLY A 394 -22.21 -6.26 17.49
C GLY A 394 -21.47 -5.13 18.20
N GLU A 395 -20.70 -5.47 19.23
CA GLU A 395 -19.75 -4.54 19.84
C GLU A 395 -18.75 -4.07 18.80
N GLN A 396 -18.67 -2.77 18.56
CA GLN A 396 -17.67 -2.12 17.73
C GLN A 396 -16.42 -1.89 18.61
N LEU A 397 -15.27 -2.35 18.14
CA LEU A 397 -14.03 -2.24 18.91
C LEU A 397 -13.30 -0.91 18.66
N PHE A 398 -13.75 -0.13 17.68
CA PHE A 398 -13.31 1.25 17.47
C PHE A 398 -14.49 2.16 17.10
N ASP A 399 -14.34 3.45 17.35
CA ASP A 399 -15.37 4.46 17.10
C ASP A 399 -15.49 4.76 15.60
N ARG A 400 -16.58 4.27 14.98
CA ARG A 400 -16.89 4.47 13.55
C ARG A 400 -17.14 5.94 13.21
N GLN A 401 -17.82 6.66 14.11
CA GLN A 401 -18.08 8.09 13.92
C GLN A 401 -16.78 8.88 13.92
N ARG A 402 -15.87 8.58 14.84
CA ARG A 402 -14.55 9.23 14.90
C ARG A 402 -13.74 9.00 13.64
N VAL A 403 -13.84 7.81 13.02
CA VAL A 403 -13.21 7.51 11.72
C VAL A 403 -13.82 8.39 10.62
N ALA A 404 -15.15 8.48 10.57
CA ALA A 404 -15.85 9.33 9.61
C ALA A 404 -15.47 10.81 9.79
N ASP A 405 -15.48 11.31 11.03
CA ASP A 405 -15.11 12.68 11.35
C ASP A 405 -13.67 13.01 10.88
N ILE A 406 -12.72 12.07 11.04
CA ILE A 406 -11.35 12.28 10.56
C ILE A 406 -11.29 12.31 9.03
N ILE A 407 -12.05 11.45 8.34
CA ILE A 407 -12.12 11.46 6.87
C ILE A 407 -12.69 12.79 6.37
N ASP A 408 -13.73 13.30 7.03
CA ASP A 408 -14.41 14.55 6.66
C ASP A 408 -13.65 15.82 7.10
N GLY A 409 -12.64 15.70 7.98
CA GLY A 409 -11.87 16.81 8.51
C GLY A 409 -12.50 17.48 9.73
N ASP A 410 -13.46 16.85 10.38
CA ASP A 410 -14.19 17.33 11.56
C ASP A 410 -13.66 16.65 12.86
N PHE A 411 -12.38 16.88 13.27
CA PHE A 411 -11.72 16.14 14.36
C PHE A 411 -11.00 17.01 15.39
#